data_385bc88aec2fefb94db99d53f55593b5
#
_entry.id   385bc88aec2fefb94db99d53f55593b5
#
_cell.length_a   1.000
_cell.length_b   1.000
_cell.length_c   1.000
_cell.angle_alpha   90.00
_cell.angle_beta   90.00
_cell.angle_gamma   90.00
#
_symmetry.space_group_name_H-M   'P 1'
#
loop_
_entity.id
_entity.type
_entity.pdbx_description
1 polymer ?
#
loop_
_entity_poly.entity_id
_entity_poly.type
_entity_poly.pdbx_seq_one_letter_code
_entity_poly.pdbx_strand_id
1 'polypeptide(L)'
;MANLDHSRPRVLVIDDEESTRLLLARMMSAELGADCQLAGTCEQAIRLAEQSTYDLILLDLLMPGVGGVAILKDIRAGQTNAATPVIVVSVVSEPRTIRECLSLGAHAYHVKPVRRAELVEQVKRQLAARSAVVR
;
A
#
# COMPACT_ATOMS: atom_id res chain seq x y z
N MET A 1 -11.94 -22.74 3.77
CA MET A 1 -11.59 -22.64 3.44
C MET A 1 -11.19 -22.13 2.88
N ALA A 2 -11.09 -21.73 2.95
CA ALA A 2 -10.83 -21.22 2.54
C ALA A 2 -10.23 -21.05 1.77
N ASN A 3 -10.15 -21.07 1.50
CA ASN A 3 -9.51 -20.81 0.87
C ASN A 3 -9.07 -20.42 0.25
N LEU A 4 -9.57 -20.71 0.47
CA LEU A 4 -8.99 -19.97 -0.05
C LEU A 4 -8.59 -19.59 -1.37
N ASP A 5 -8.93 -18.46 -1.91
CA ASP A 5 -8.67 -18.04 -3.26
C ASP A 5 -7.40 -17.21 -3.31
N HIS A 6 -6.29 -17.89 -3.48
CA HIS A 6 -4.98 -17.23 -3.52
C HIS A 6 -4.72 -16.49 -4.82
N SER A 7 -5.62 -16.61 -5.82
CA SER A 7 -5.46 -15.88 -7.07
C SER A 7 -5.81 -14.40 -6.93
N ARG A 8 -6.52 -14.02 -5.86
CA ARG A 8 -6.96 -12.64 -5.62
C ARG A 8 -6.02 -11.96 -4.64
N PRO A 9 -5.23 -11.00 -5.09
CA PRO A 9 -4.37 -10.27 -4.15
C PRO A 9 -5.20 -9.45 -3.18
N ARG A 10 -4.71 -9.36 -1.96
CA ARG A 10 -5.33 -8.54 -0.93
C ARG A 10 -4.53 -7.25 -0.81
N VAL A 11 -5.21 -6.12 -1.01
CA VAL A 11 -4.56 -4.81 -1.04
C VAL A 11 -5.18 -3.92 0.03
N LEU A 12 -4.35 -3.27 0.83
CA LEU A 12 -4.79 -2.26 1.78
C LEU A 12 -4.50 -0.89 1.18
N VAL A 13 -5.53 -0.06 1.05
CA VAL A 13 -5.40 1.30 0.51
C VAL A 13 -5.57 2.30 1.65
N ILE A 14 -4.53 3.07 1.92
CA ILE A 14 -4.49 4.03 3.01
C ILE A 14 -4.40 5.44 2.43
N ASP A 15 -5.47 6.21 2.55
CA ASP A 15 -5.53 7.58 2.04
C ASP A 15 -6.71 8.26 2.73
N ASP A 16 -6.51 9.46 3.28
CA ASP A 16 -7.57 10.15 4.00
C ASP A 16 -8.61 10.79 3.08
N GLU A 17 -8.29 10.96 1.80
CA GLU A 17 -9.21 11.53 0.83
C GLU A 17 -10.04 10.41 0.21
N GLU A 18 -11.35 10.45 0.46
CA GLU A 18 -12.24 9.37 0.05
C GLU A 18 -12.22 9.13 -1.46
N SER A 19 -12.24 10.20 -2.26
CA SER A 19 -12.27 10.04 -3.71
C SER A 19 -11.02 9.33 -4.24
N THR A 20 -9.86 9.67 -3.71
CA THR A 20 -8.62 9.02 -4.11
C THR A 20 -8.59 7.58 -3.63
N ARG A 21 -9.02 7.35 -2.39
CA ARG A 21 -9.07 6.01 -1.81
C ARG A 21 -9.92 5.07 -2.67
N LEU A 22 -11.11 5.54 -3.07
CA LEU A 22 -12.00 4.75 -3.92
C LEU A 22 -11.45 4.56 -5.32
N LEU A 23 -10.81 5.59 -5.87
CA LEU A 23 -10.17 5.49 -7.19
C LEU A 23 -9.11 4.41 -7.19
N LEU A 24 -8.24 4.41 -6.19
CA LEU A 24 -7.18 3.42 -6.10
C LEU A 24 -7.74 2.01 -5.91
N ALA A 25 -8.76 1.87 -5.07
CA ALA A 25 -9.39 0.56 -4.86
C ALA A 25 -10.02 0.02 -6.14
N ARG A 26 -10.73 0.88 -6.89
CA ARG A 26 -11.33 0.47 -8.16
C ARG A 26 -10.26 0.07 -9.17
N MET A 27 -9.17 0.81 -9.19
CA MET A 27 -8.06 0.51 -10.09
C MET A 27 -7.46 -0.85 -9.79
N MET A 28 -7.21 -1.14 -8.51
CA MET A 28 -6.66 -2.43 -8.11
C MET A 28 -7.63 -3.56 -8.41
N SER A 29 -8.90 -3.36 -8.15
CA SER A 29 -9.93 -4.36 -8.43
C SER A 29 -10.05 -4.63 -9.92
N ALA A 30 -10.10 -3.57 -10.74
CA ALA A 30 -10.28 -3.71 -12.18
C ALA A 30 -9.08 -4.34 -12.87
N GLU A 31 -7.87 -3.93 -12.45
CA GLU A 31 -6.65 -4.36 -13.14
C GLU A 31 -6.09 -5.69 -12.63
N LEU A 32 -6.36 -6.02 -11.37
CA LEU A 32 -5.71 -7.15 -10.72
C LEU A 32 -6.69 -8.14 -10.11
N GLY A 33 -7.98 -7.84 -10.14
CA GLY A 33 -8.96 -8.64 -9.42
C GLY A 33 -8.73 -8.59 -7.91
N ALA A 34 -8.14 -7.51 -7.41
CA ALA A 34 -7.75 -7.42 -6.01
C ALA A 34 -8.96 -7.30 -5.09
N ASP A 35 -8.81 -7.87 -3.91
CA ASP A 35 -9.74 -7.69 -2.81
C ASP A 35 -9.16 -6.57 -1.93
N CYS A 36 -9.82 -5.42 -1.92
CA CYS A 36 -9.28 -4.22 -1.27
C CYS A 36 -9.94 -3.96 0.06
N GLN A 37 -9.12 -3.57 1.05
CA GLN A 37 -9.59 -2.96 2.27
C GLN A 37 -9.12 -1.51 2.31
N LEU A 38 -9.92 -0.66 2.92
CA LEU A 38 -9.72 0.79 2.86
C LEU A 38 -9.52 1.35 4.25
N ALA A 39 -8.55 2.25 4.39
CA ALA A 39 -8.32 2.96 5.64
C ALA A 39 -8.24 4.45 5.35
N GLY A 40 -9.10 5.22 6.00
CA GLY A 40 -9.14 6.68 5.84
C GLY A 40 -8.51 7.44 6.99
N THR A 41 -8.06 6.74 8.04
CA THR A 41 -7.42 7.34 9.18
C THR A 41 -6.19 6.54 9.58
N CYS A 42 -5.29 7.17 10.31
CA CYS A 42 -4.09 6.47 10.81
C CYS A 42 -4.48 5.30 11.71
N GLU A 43 -5.48 5.50 12.56
CA GLU A 43 -5.93 4.45 13.48
C GLU A 43 -6.48 3.24 12.74
N GLN A 44 -7.31 3.47 11.72
CA GLN A 44 -7.80 2.39 10.89
C GLN A 44 -6.66 1.65 10.19
N ALA A 45 -5.72 2.41 9.63
CA ALA A 45 -4.61 1.83 8.90
C ALA A 45 -3.78 0.91 9.78
N ILE A 46 -3.45 1.39 10.98
CA ILE A 46 -2.64 0.61 11.93
C ILE A 46 -3.40 -0.63 12.37
N ARG A 47 -4.69 -0.49 12.69
CA ARG A 47 -5.50 -1.61 13.12
C ARG A 47 -5.61 -2.68 12.04
N LEU A 48 -5.91 -2.28 10.81
CA LEU A 48 -6.03 -3.24 9.71
C LEU A 48 -4.70 -3.92 9.42
N ALA A 49 -3.60 -3.17 9.48
CA ALA A 49 -2.27 -3.75 9.23
C ALA A 49 -1.86 -4.72 10.33
N GLU A 50 -2.36 -4.56 11.54
CA GLU A 50 -2.09 -5.49 12.63
C GLU A 50 -2.97 -6.74 12.57
N GLN A 51 -4.19 -6.59 12.08
CA GLN A 51 -5.18 -7.67 12.10
C GLN A 51 -5.07 -8.63 10.92
N SER A 52 -4.56 -8.17 9.79
CA SER A 52 -4.57 -8.97 8.56
C SER A 52 -3.28 -8.80 7.78
N THR A 53 -2.89 -9.87 7.07
CA THR A 53 -1.76 -9.83 6.17
C THR A 53 -2.24 -9.43 4.78
N TYR A 54 -1.50 -8.53 4.13
CA TYR A 54 -1.81 -8.06 2.78
C TYR A 54 -0.70 -8.45 1.83
N ASP A 55 -1.05 -8.50 0.55
CA ASP A 55 -0.06 -8.74 -0.51
C ASP A 55 0.59 -7.44 -0.95
N LEU A 56 -0.10 -6.32 -0.73
CA LEU A 56 0.40 -4.99 -1.08
C LEU A 56 -0.32 -3.94 -0.25
N ILE A 57 0.39 -2.87 0.07
CA ILE A 57 -0.18 -1.71 0.76
C ILE A 57 0.12 -0.46 -0.06
N LEU A 58 -0.93 0.32 -0.37
CA LEU A 58 -0.78 1.65 -0.97
C LEU A 58 -0.95 2.67 0.15
N LEU A 59 0.01 3.57 0.30
CA LEU A 59 0.08 4.45 1.47
C LEU A 59 0.30 5.90 1.05
N ASP A 60 -0.62 6.79 1.44
CA ASP A 60 -0.43 8.23 1.33
C ASP A 60 0.31 8.74 2.56
N LEU A 61 1.22 9.69 2.35
CA LEU A 61 1.97 10.29 3.45
C LEU A 61 1.21 11.39 4.17
N LEU A 62 0.33 12.09 3.47
CA LEU A 62 -0.38 13.23 4.05
C LEU A 62 -1.66 12.77 4.72
N MET A 63 -1.49 12.21 5.92
CA MET A 63 -2.61 11.74 6.74
C MET A 63 -2.64 12.56 8.02
N PRO A 64 -3.81 13.06 8.44
CA PRO A 64 -3.92 13.74 9.74
C PRO A 64 -3.50 12.82 10.87
N GLY A 65 -2.91 13.39 11.90
CA GLY A 65 -2.43 12.63 13.04
C GLY A 65 -0.97 12.32 12.89
N VAL A 66 -0.60 11.03 13.06
CA VAL A 66 0.82 10.64 13.06
C VAL A 66 1.47 10.71 11.68
N GLY A 67 0.65 10.70 10.61
CA GLY A 67 1.18 10.79 9.25
C GLY A 67 1.63 9.46 8.67
N GLY A 68 1.83 9.47 7.33
CA GLY A 68 2.12 8.24 6.60
C GLY A 68 3.50 7.67 6.90
N VAL A 69 4.50 8.52 7.15
CA VAL A 69 5.84 8.03 7.47
C VAL A 69 5.81 7.21 8.77
N ALA A 70 5.08 7.69 9.77
CA ALA A 70 4.93 6.95 11.02
C ALA A 70 4.19 5.64 10.81
N ILE A 71 3.19 5.63 9.92
CA ILE A 71 2.47 4.41 9.58
C ILE A 71 3.43 3.41 8.93
N LEU A 72 4.26 3.87 8.01
CA LEU A 72 5.25 3.01 7.36
C LEU A 72 6.20 2.39 8.38
N LYS A 73 6.69 3.20 9.31
CA LYS A 73 7.56 2.69 10.39
C LYS A 73 6.84 1.63 11.22
N ASP A 74 5.58 1.88 11.54
CA ASP A 74 4.79 0.96 12.35
C ASP A 74 4.59 -0.38 11.63
N ILE A 75 4.29 -0.33 10.33
CA ILE A 75 4.13 -1.54 9.52
C ILE A 75 5.42 -2.36 9.51
N ARG A 76 6.55 -1.70 9.32
CA ARG A 76 7.86 -2.38 9.26
C ARG A 76 8.29 -2.95 10.60
N ALA A 77 7.93 -2.28 11.71
CA ALA A 77 8.26 -2.76 13.04
C ALA A 77 7.32 -3.87 13.53
N GLY A 78 6.14 -3.98 12.92
CA GLY A 78 5.15 -4.99 13.30
C GLY A 78 5.52 -6.37 12.77
N GLN A 79 4.71 -7.37 13.14
CA GLN A 79 4.96 -8.76 12.73
C GLN A 79 4.08 -9.17 11.57
N THR A 80 2.91 -8.56 11.44
CA THR A 80 1.90 -9.03 10.48
C THR A 80 2.24 -8.66 9.04
N ASN A 81 2.75 -7.45 8.82
CA ASN A 81 3.07 -6.96 7.47
C ASN A 81 4.49 -6.42 7.37
N ALA A 82 5.42 -6.97 8.15
CA ALA A 82 6.79 -6.47 8.21
C ALA A 82 7.51 -6.50 6.86
N ALA A 83 7.16 -7.45 6.01
CA ALA A 83 7.78 -7.59 4.69
C ALA A 83 6.82 -7.31 3.53
N THR A 84 5.59 -6.92 3.81
CA THR A 84 4.60 -6.64 2.77
C THR A 84 5.05 -5.46 1.91
N PRO A 85 5.00 -5.56 0.58
CA PRO A 85 5.35 -4.43 -0.28
C PRO A 85 4.48 -3.22 0.01
N VAL A 86 5.11 -2.07 0.18
CA VAL A 86 4.41 -0.80 0.37
C VAL A 86 4.81 0.12 -0.78
N ILE A 87 3.81 0.63 -1.49
CA ILE A 87 4.03 1.68 -2.49
C ILE A 87 3.43 2.96 -1.93
N VAL A 88 4.27 3.98 -1.77
CA VAL A 88 3.79 5.30 -1.34
C VAL A 88 3.16 5.99 -2.54
N VAL A 89 1.95 6.55 -2.36
CA VAL A 89 1.23 7.29 -3.39
C VAL A 89 0.87 8.64 -2.77
N SER A 90 1.61 9.70 -3.11
CA SER A 90 1.49 10.98 -2.40
C SER A 90 1.81 12.15 -3.31
N VAL A 91 1.26 13.34 -2.98
CA VAL A 91 1.64 14.58 -3.67
C VAL A 91 3.02 15.07 -3.26
N VAL A 92 3.57 14.54 -2.16
CA VAL A 92 4.89 14.94 -1.69
C VAL A 92 5.93 14.44 -2.69
N SER A 93 6.69 15.36 -3.28
CA SER A 93 7.65 15.03 -4.32
C SER A 93 9.09 15.39 -3.97
N GLU A 94 9.35 15.77 -2.73
CA GLU A 94 10.69 16.14 -2.29
C GLU A 94 11.62 14.93 -2.32
N PRO A 95 12.79 15.05 -2.97
CA PRO A 95 13.72 13.92 -3.04
C PRO A 95 14.12 13.38 -1.68
N ARG A 96 14.26 14.25 -0.68
CA ARG A 96 14.61 13.82 0.69
C ARG A 96 13.54 12.89 1.25
N THR A 97 12.27 13.26 1.11
CA THR A 97 11.16 12.46 1.63
C THR A 97 11.07 11.13 0.90
N ILE A 98 11.25 11.16 -0.43
CA ILE A 98 11.24 9.93 -1.22
C ILE A 98 12.34 8.99 -0.75
N ARG A 99 13.56 9.50 -0.59
CA ARG A 99 14.68 8.68 -0.12
C ARG A 99 14.43 8.14 1.27
N GLU A 100 13.85 8.95 2.16
CA GLU A 100 13.53 8.50 3.50
C GLU A 100 12.56 7.33 3.48
N CYS A 101 11.49 7.43 2.69
CA CYS A 101 10.51 6.35 2.60
C CYS A 101 11.15 5.07 2.05
N LEU A 102 11.97 5.19 1.01
CA LEU A 102 12.62 4.02 0.45
C LEU A 102 13.58 3.39 1.45
N SER A 103 14.31 4.21 2.22
CA SER A 103 15.22 3.68 3.23
C SER A 103 14.47 3.05 4.41
N LEU A 104 13.23 3.46 4.65
CA LEU A 104 12.38 2.86 5.69
C LEU A 104 11.67 1.61 5.20
N GLY A 105 11.92 1.21 3.97
CA GLY A 105 11.38 -0.04 3.46
C GLY A 105 10.19 0.08 2.53
N ALA A 106 9.86 1.28 2.03
CA ALA A 106 8.89 1.38 0.94
C ALA A 106 9.54 0.79 -0.31
N HIS A 107 8.76 0.05 -1.07
CA HIS A 107 9.26 -0.65 -2.24
C HIS A 107 9.22 0.21 -3.50
N ALA A 108 8.35 1.21 -3.52
CA ALA A 108 8.25 2.15 -4.63
C ALA A 108 7.55 3.42 -4.17
N TYR A 109 7.65 4.46 -4.97
CA TYR A 109 7.06 5.76 -4.67
C TYR A 109 6.41 6.31 -5.92
N HIS A 110 5.13 6.63 -5.84
CA HIS A 110 4.38 7.17 -6.95
C HIS A 110 3.89 8.58 -6.58
N VAL A 111 4.35 9.59 -7.31
CA VAL A 111 3.96 10.98 -7.04
C VAL A 111 2.62 11.26 -7.73
N LYS A 112 1.65 11.78 -6.97
CA LYS A 112 0.36 12.17 -7.56
C LYS A 112 0.55 13.35 -8.50
N PRO A 113 -0.29 13.48 -9.55
CA PRO A 113 -1.54 12.75 -9.76
C PRO A 113 -1.30 11.31 -10.19
N VAL A 114 -2.24 10.44 -9.81
CA VAL A 114 -2.10 9.02 -10.09
C VAL A 114 -2.09 8.77 -11.60
N ARG A 115 -1.08 8.09 -12.07
CA ARG A 115 -0.97 7.66 -13.47
C ARG A 115 -1.23 6.17 -13.50
N ARG A 116 -2.41 5.81 -14.04
CA ARG A 116 -2.92 4.45 -13.95
C ARG A 116 -1.94 3.40 -14.45
N ALA A 117 -1.48 3.53 -15.68
CA ALA A 117 -0.61 2.52 -16.27
C ALA A 117 0.68 2.35 -15.49
N GLU A 118 1.27 3.47 -15.04
CA GLU A 118 2.52 3.45 -14.30
C GLU A 118 2.34 2.81 -12.94
N LEU A 119 1.28 3.19 -12.22
CA LEU A 119 1.02 2.63 -10.89
C LEU A 119 0.71 1.15 -10.98
N VAL A 120 -0.13 0.76 -11.95
CA VAL A 120 -0.49 -0.64 -12.13
C VAL A 120 0.75 -1.48 -12.42
N GLU A 121 1.66 -0.95 -13.24
CA GLU A 121 2.90 -1.67 -13.53
C GLU A 121 3.76 -1.83 -12.27
N GLN A 122 3.88 -0.76 -11.48
CA GLN A 122 4.63 -0.83 -10.22
C GLN A 122 4.04 -1.90 -9.30
N VAL A 123 2.70 -1.93 -9.19
CA VAL A 123 2.02 -2.91 -8.35
C VAL A 123 2.26 -4.33 -8.86
N LYS A 124 2.09 -4.55 -10.16
CA LYS A 124 2.30 -5.88 -10.73
C LYS A 124 3.72 -6.38 -10.51
N ARG A 125 4.70 -5.48 -10.63
CA ARG A 125 6.10 -5.83 -10.41
C ARG A 125 6.33 -6.29 -8.97
N GLN A 126 5.74 -5.60 -8.00
CA GLN A 126 5.91 -5.96 -6.61
C GLN A 126 5.21 -7.28 -6.28
N LEU A 127 4.01 -7.49 -6.82
CA LEU A 127 3.29 -8.73 -6.59
C LEU A 127 4.03 -9.93 -7.21
N ALA A 128 4.60 -9.75 -8.40
CA ALA A 128 5.34 -10.82 -9.05
C ALA A 128 6.62 -11.16 -8.27
N ALA A 129 7.34 -10.15 -7.79
CA ALA A 129 8.55 -10.37 -7.02
C ALA A 129 8.24 -11.10 -5.72
N ARG A 130 7.14 -10.74 -5.04
CA ARG A 130 6.73 -11.38 -3.81
C ARG A 130 6.38 -12.86 -4.05
N SER A 131 5.63 -13.13 -5.11
CA SER A 131 5.27 -14.50 -5.47
C SER A 131 6.49 -15.37 -5.71
N ALA A 132 7.50 -14.83 -6.40
CA ALA A 132 8.72 -15.56 -6.67
C ALA A 132 9.48 -15.87 -5.39
N VAL A 133 9.51 -14.92 -4.44
CA VAL A 133 10.21 -15.09 -3.18
C VAL A 133 9.54 -16.10 -2.27
N VAL A 134 8.21 -16.13 -2.28
CA VAL A 134 7.43 -17.01 -1.40
C VAL A 134 7.59 -18.47 -1.76
N ARG A 135 7.98 -18.75 -2.99
CA ARG A 135 8.25 -20.14 -3.38
C ARG A 135 9.56 -20.63 -2.76
#